data_4d1979183b777e5cb41215315d315752
#
_entry.id   4d1979183b777e5cb41215315d315752
#
_cell.length_a   1.000
_cell.length_b   1.000
_cell.length_c   1.000
_cell.angle_alpha   90.00
_cell.angle_beta   90.00
_cell.angle_gamma   90.00
#
_symmetry.space_group_name_H-M   'P 1'
#
loop_
_entity.id
_entity.type
_entity.pdbx_description
1 polymer ?
#
loop_
_entity_poly.entity_id
_entity_poly.type
_entity_poly.pdbx_seq_one_letter_code
_entity_poly.pdbx_strand_id
1 'polypeptide(L)'
;MEYSFPRYLLSKQSVDDRALNRTVLDSLKANLPATPIRIIEVGAGIGTMLTRLLRWELVTKADYILVDEMTENIQTAREWIPLWAVEAGLGVERIEQDLLRVFDQARDVRIRFECAEVFDFIQKKPAPADLLIAHAFLDLLPKPESMPRLLALTKSLAWLTINFDGVTSLEPTIDAALDEQIERLYHATMDTRPTRLSKNHVFRQNASPMVGQSPDYSL
;
A
#
# COMPACT_ATOMS: atom_id res chain seq x y z
N MET A 1 1.23 -15.86 22.30
CA MET A 1 0.75 -15.93 20.92
C MET A 1 1.75 -15.16 20.08
N GLU A 2 2.40 -15.82 19.13
CA GLU A 2 3.45 -15.20 18.34
C GLU A 2 2.83 -14.16 17.37
N TYR A 3 3.43 -12.98 17.26
CA TYR A 3 2.97 -11.93 16.37
C TYR A 3 3.28 -12.33 14.92
N SER A 4 2.27 -12.37 14.05
CA SER A 4 2.42 -12.59 12.61
C SER A 4 1.85 -11.39 11.86
N PHE A 5 2.69 -10.73 11.06
CA PHE A 5 2.30 -9.56 10.30
C PHE A 5 1.22 -9.89 9.24
N PRO A 6 1.27 -11.00 8.49
CA PRO A 6 0.18 -11.41 7.60
C PRO A 6 -1.16 -11.58 8.30
N ARG A 7 -1.18 -12.17 9.50
CA ARG A 7 -2.41 -12.30 10.30
C ARG A 7 -2.98 -10.94 10.70
N TYR A 8 -2.12 -9.99 11.07
CA TYR A 8 -2.52 -8.62 11.34
C TYR A 8 -3.17 -7.99 10.11
N LEU A 9 -2.57 -8.12 8.91
CA LEU A 9 -3.11 -7.59 7.65
C LEU A 9 -4.49 -8.18 7.32
N LEU A 10 -4.70 -9.48 7.53
CA LEU A 10 -6.00 -10.12 7.35
C LEU A 10 -7.06 -9.56 8.31
N SER A 11 -6.74 -9.42 9.59
CA SER A 11 -7.68 -8.93 10.60
C SER A 11 -8.05 -7.46 10.45
N LYS A 12 -7.15 -6.66 9.85
CA LYS A 12 -7.31 -5.22 9.65
C LYS A 12 -8.25 -4.88 8.47
N GLN A 13 -8.54 -5.81 7.56
CA GLN A 13 -9.29 -5.52 6.32
C GLN A 13 -10.59 -4.74 6.55
N SER A 14 -11.41 -5.14 7.53
CA SER A 14 -12.70 -4.48 7.79
C SER A 14 -12.56 -3.04 8.29
N VAL A 15 -11.45 -2.73 8.96
CA VAL A 15 -11.13 -1.36 9.41
C VAL A 15 -10.70 -0.53 8.20
N ASP A 16 -9.78 -1.06 7.41
CA ASP A 16 -9.29 -0.41 6.18
C ASP A 16 -10.43 -0.12 5.20
N ASP A 17 -11.36 -1.09 5.00
CA ASP A 17 -12.52 -0.93 4.12
C ASP A 17 -13.43 0.24 4.55
N ARG A 18 -13.58 0.47 5.86
CA ARG A 18 -14.34 1.60 6.39
C ARG A 18 -13.59 2.94 6.30
N ALA A 19 -12.27 2.90 6.36
CA ALA A 19 -11.40 4.08 6.30
C ALA A 19 -11.23 4.62 4.87
N LEU A 20 -11.49 3.81 3.84
CA LEU A 20 -11.36 4.24 2.45
C LEU A 20 -12.35 5.38 2.13
N ASN A 21 -11.81 6.46 1.58
CA ASN A 21 -12.60 7.60 1.16
C ASN A 21 -13.49 7.23 -0.04
N ARG A 22 -14.81 7.31 0.14
CA ARG A 22 -15.80 6.93 -0.87
C ARG A 22 -15.74 7.80 -2.11
N THR A 23 -15.54 9.11 -1.96
CA THR A 23 -15.43 10.04 -3.09
C THR A 23 -14.24 9.70 -3.97
N VAL A 24 -13.09 9.36 -3.35
CA VAL A 24 -11.89 8.92 -4.09
C VAL A 24 -12.15 7.60 -4.81
N LEU A 25 -12.81 6.65 -4.14
CA LEU A 25 -13.16 5.36 -4.75
C LEU A 25 -14.11 5.53 -5.94
N ASP A 26 -15.12 6.40 -5.82
CA ASP A 26 -16.06 6.68 -6.92
C ASP A 26 -15.37 7.41 -8.07
N SER A 27 -14.44 8.33 -7.78
CA SER A 27 -13.60 8.96 -8.79
C SER A 27 -12.69 7.94 -9.50
N LEU A 28 -12.11 7.00 -8.76
CA LEU A 28 -11.33 5.90 -9.36
C LEU A 28 -12.19 5.09 -10.33
N LYS A 29 -13.38 4.66 -9.90
CA LYS A 29 -14.33 3.90 -10.74
C LYS A 29 -14.64 4.62 -12.03
N ALA A 30 -14.92 5.92 -11.95
CA ALA A 30 -15.29 6.74 -13.11
C ALA A 30 -14.14 6.93 -14.11
N ASN A 31 -12.89 6.79 -13.67
CA ASN A 31 -11.70 7.07 -14.47
C ASN A 31 -10.88 5.83 -14.81
N LEU A 32 -11.26 4.64 -14.33
CA LEU A 32 -10.57 3.40 -14.73
C LEU A 32 -10.68 3.20 -16.24
N PRO A 33 -9.57 2.93 -16.94
CA PRO A 33 -9.60 2.67 -18.37
C PRO A 33 -10.37 1.38 -18.68
N ALA A 34 -10.76 1.24 -19.94
CA ALA A 34 -11.39 0.02 -20.41
C ALA A 34 -10.44 -1.18 -20.26
N THR A 35 -11.00 -2.32 -19.90
CA THR A 35 -10.26 -3.57 -19.72
C THR A 35 -9.77 -4.16 -21.06
N PRO A 36 -8.66 -4.90 -21.10
CA PRO A 36 -7.79 -5.26 -19.99
C PRO A 36 -6.87 -4.13 -19.54
N ILE A 37 -6.62 -4.03 -18.24
CA ILE A 37 -5.74 -3.02 -17.65
C ILE A 37 -4.50 -3.66 -17.00
N ARG A 38 -3.42 -2.90 -16.94
CA ARG A 38 -2.25 -3.28 -16.14
C ARG A 38 -2.27 -2.54 -14.80
N ILE A 39 -2.09 -3.28 -13.72
CA ILE A 39 -2.05 -2.74 -12.35
C ILE A 39 -0.72 -3.10 -11.71
N ILE A 40 -0.09 -2.13 -11.06
CA ILE A 40 1.05 -2.35 -10.18
C ILE A 40 0.62 -1.91 -8.78
N GLU A 41 0.69 -2.81 -7.81
CA GLU A 41 0.51 -2.51 -6.39
C GLU A 41 1.85 -2.63 -5.70
N VAL A 42 2.31 -1.56 -5.04
CA VAL A 42 3.55 -1.53 -4.26
C VAL A 42 3.24 -1.47 -2.76
N GLY A 43 4.03 -2.17 -1.94
CA GLY A 43 3.70 -2.41 -0.55
C GLY A 43 2.41 -3.23 -0.40
N ALA A 44 2.23 -4.19 -1.30
CA ALA A 44 0.97 -4.92 -1.45
C ALA A 44 0.62 -5.82 -0.25
N GLY A 45 1.58 -6.04 0.65
CA GLY A 45 1.41 -6.96 1.76
C GLY A 45 1.05 -8.36 1.26
N ILE A 46 -0.06 -8.87 1.75
CA ILE A 46 -0.58 -10.18 1.34
C ILE A 46 -1.61 -10.10 0.20
N GLY A 47 -1.75 -8.95 -0.48
CA GLY A 47 -2.64 -8.77 -1.63
C GLY A 47 -4.11 -8.54 -1.28
N THR A 48 -4.40 -7.94 -0.13
CA THR A 48 -5.79 -7.68 0.30
C THR A 48 -6.51 -6.70 -0.61
N MET A 49 -5.80 -5.77 -1.26
CA MET A 49 -6.41 -4.82 -2.20
C MET A 49 -6.85 -5.51 -3.49
N LEU A 50 -6.07 -6.45 -4.02
CA LEU A 50 -6.49 -7.28 -5.15
C LEU A 50 -7.85 -7.94 -4.88
N THR A 51 -8.02 -8.58 -3.71
CA THR A 51 -9.28 -9.25 -3.37
C THR A 51 -10.45 -8.27 -3.21
N ARG A 52 -10.19 -7.05 -2.73
CA ARG A 52 -11.18 -5.96 -2.70
C ARG A 52 -11.62 -5.54 -4.10
N LEU A 53 -10.66 -5.29 -5.00
CA LEU A 53 -10.95 -4.89 -6.38
C LEU A 53 -11.80 -5.93 -7.11
N LEU A 54 -11.52 -7.23 -6.91
CA LEU A 54 -12.30 -8.33 -7.47
C LEU A 54 -13.70 -8.43 -6.83
N ARG A 55 -13.81 -8.30 -5.49
CA ARG A 55 -15.08 -8.34 -4.77
C ARG A 55 -15.98 -7.16 -5.11
N TRP A 56 -15.39 -5.97 -5.31
CA TRP A 56 -16.14 -4.77 -5.70
C TRP A 56 -16.39 -4.66 -7.20
N GLU A 57 -15.98 -5.66 -7.97
CA GLU A 57 -16.12 -5.72 -9.43
C GLU A 57 -15.52 -4.50 -10.16
N LEU A 58 -14.49 -3.90 -9.55
CA LEU A 58 -13.77 -2.76 -10.14
C LEU A 58 -12.81 -3.19 -11.24
N VAL A 59 -12.36 -4.42 -11.18
CA VAL A 59 -11.41 -5.00 -12.13
C VAL A 59 -11.95 -6.35 -12.60
N THR A 60 -12.12 -6.47 -13.90
CA THR A 60 -12.60 -7.71 -14.53
C THR A 60 -11.51 -8.41 -15.34
N LYS A 61 -10.68 -7.67 -16.09
CA LYS A 61 -9.58 -8.23 -16.86
C LYS A 61 -8.32 -7.40 -16.61
N ALA A 62 -7.27 -8.03 -16.06
CA ALA A 62 -6.05 -7.33 -15.73
C ALA A 62 -4.81 -8.21 -15.73
N ASP A 63 -3.65 -7.56 -16.01
CA ASP A 63 -2.34 -8.02 -15.57
C ASP A 63 -1.98 -7.28 -14.27
N TYR A 64 -2.02 -7.99 -13.14
CA TYR A 64 -1.80 -7.44 -11.80
C TYR A 64 -0.41 -7.84 -11.29
N ILE A 65 0.42 -6.86 -10.95
CA ILE A 65 1.73 -7.09 -10.34
C ILE A 65 1.66 -6.68 -8.87
N LEU A 66 1.82 -7.65 -7.99
CA LEU A 66 1.81 -7.50 -6.54
C LEU A 66 3.26 -7.46 -6.06
N VAL A 67 3.72 -6.28 -5.60
CA VAL A 67 5.11 -6.04 -5.18
C VAL A 67 5.16 -5.80 -3.68
N ASP A 68 5.95 -6.60 -2.97
CA ASP A 68 6.24 -6.39 -1.54
C ASP A 68 7.67 -6.87 -1.23
N GLU A 69 8.37 -6.18 -0.33
CA GLU A 69 9.74 -6.55 0.05
C GLU A 69 9.80 -7.73 1.02
N MET A 70 8.71 -7.95 1.78
CA MET A 70 8.66 -9.00 2.79
C MET A 70 8.34 -10.35 2.16
N THR A 71 9.30 -11.25 2.19
CA THR A 71 9.14 -12.62 1.67
C THR A 71 7.94 -13.33 2.32
N GLU A 72 7.70 -13.13 3.63
CA GLU A 72 6.57 -13.71 4.36
C GLU A 72 5.22 -13.23 3.78
N ASN A 73 5.10 -11.95 3.43
CA ASN A 73 3.91 -11.39 2.81
C ASN A 73 3.63 -12.04 1.44
N ILE A 74 4.65 -12.12 0.59
CA ILE A 74 4.54 -12.73 -0.74
C ILE A 74 4.21 -14.23 -0.65
N GLN A 75 4.84 -14.96 0.27
CA GLN A 75 4.52 -16.37 0.49
C GLN A 75 3.08 -16.54 0.95
N THR A 76 2.65 -15.75 1.93
CA THR A 76 1.26 -15.76 2.39
C THR A 76 0.29 -15.42 1.25
N ALA A 77 0.58 -14.40 0.43
CA ALA A 77 -0.25 -14.04 -0.72
C ALA A 77 -0.42 -15.19 -1.71
N ARG A 78 0.66 -15.91 -2.01
CA ARG A 78 0.65 -17.09 -2.90
C ARG A 78 -0.20 -18.25 -2.37
N GLU A 79 -0.36 -18.35 -1.07
CA GLU A 79 -1.11 -19.42 -0.41
C GLU A 79 -2.59 -19.05 -0.24
N TRP A 80 -2.86 -17.85 0.28
CA TRP A 80 -4.22 -17.50 0.65
C TRP A 80 -5.07 -16.94 -0.50
N ILE A 81 -4.50 -16.23 -1.48
CA ILE A 81 -5.26 -15.69 -2.62
C ILE A 81 -5.98 -16.80 -3.39
N PRO A 82 -5.33 -17.94 -3.72
CA PRO A 82 -6.03 -19.05 -4.35
C PRO A 82 -7.20 -19.59 -3.52
N LEU A 83 -7.02 -19.74 -2.21
CA LEU A 83 -8.06 -20.24 -1.30
C LEU A 83 -9.25 -19.27 -1.26
N TRP A 84 -8.96 -17.99 -1.09
CA TRP A 84 -9.97 -16.95 -1.14
C TRP A 84 -10.74 -16.94 -2.49
N ALA A 85 -10.02 -17.08 -3.60
CA ALA A 85 -10.64 -17.07 -4.93
C ALA A 85 -11.62 -18.24 -5.10
N VAL A 86 -11.23 -19.44 -4.67
CA VAL A 86 -12.12 -20.63 -4.67
C VAL A 86 -13.34 -20.40 -3.79
N GLU A 87 -13.17 -19.86 -2.57
CA GLU A 87 -14.29 -19.52 -1.68
C GLU A 87 -15.21 -18.45 -2.28
N ALA A 88 -14.67 -17.53 -3.09
CA ALA A 88 -15.43 -16.53 -3.83
C ALA A 88 -16.08 -17.08 -5.11
N GLY A 89 -15.96 -18.37 -5.41
CA GLY A 89 -16.55 -19.02 -6.58
C GLY A 89 -15.76 -18.78 -7.88
N LEU A 90 -14.49 -18.39 -7.78
CA LEU A 90 -13.61 -18.14 -8.92
C LEU A 90 -12.79 -19.37 -9.27
N GLY A 91 -12.51 -19.56 -10.56
CA GLY A 91 -11.52 -20.52 -11.03
C GLY A 91 -10.12 -20.03 -10.72
N VAL A 92 -9.21 -20.98 -10.46
CA VAL A 92 -7.81 -20.71 -10.14
C VAL A 92 -6.93 -21.59 -10.97
N GLU A 93 -5.94 -20.99 -11.64
CA GLU A 93 -4.94 -21.68 -12.43
C GLU A 93 -3.54 -21.15 -12.05
N ARG A 94 -2.64 -22.02 -11.58
CA ARG A 94 -1.25 -21.67 -11.36
C ARG A 94 -0.47 -21.89 -12.65
N ILE A 95 -0.09 -20.81 -13.30
CA ILE A 95 0.64 -20.84 -14.58
C ILE A 95 2.14 -21.11 -14.32
N GLU A 96 2.71 -20.38 -13.33
CA GLU A 96 4.10 -20.49 -12.90
C GLU A 96 4.17 -20.37 -11.37
N GLN A 97 5.34 -20.54 -10.77
CA GLN A 97 5.53 -20.35 -9.35
C GLN A 97 5.04 -18.96 -8.87
N ASP A 98 5.33 -17.93 -9.67
CA ASP A 98 5.05 -16.51 -9.36
C ASP A 98 3.95 -15.93 -10.25
N LEU A 99 3.18 -16.76 -10.94
CA LEU A 99 2.09 -16.35 -11.81
C LEU A 99 0.85 -17.19 -11.58
N LEU A 100 -0.19 -16.53 -11.08
CA LEU A 100 -1.52 -17.08 -10.84
C LEU A 100 -2.53 -16.45 -11.78
N ARG A 101 -3.50 -17.23 -12.24
CA ARG A 101 -4.68 -16.71 -12.94
C ARG A 101 -5.92 -16.99 -12.11
N VAL A 102 -6.74 -15.97 -11.91
CA VAL A 102 -8.05 -16.05 -11.26
C VAL A 102 -9.10 -15.63 -12.27
N PHE A 103 -10.13 -16.46 -12.47
CA PHE A 103 -11.06 -16.26 -13.57
C PHE A 103 -12.48 -16.78 -13.29
N ASP A 104 -13.44 -16.27 -14.02
CA ASP A 104 -14.79 -16.82 -14.22
C ASP A 104 -15.31 -16.39 -15.60
N GLN A 105 -16.63 -16.39 -15.83
CA GLN A 105 -17.21 -15.98 -17.12
C GLN A 105 -16.99 -14.48 -17.41
N ALA A 106 -16.90 -13.63 -16.38
CA ALA A 106 -16.78 -12.17 -16.49
C ALA A 106 -15.35 -11.68 -16.20
N ARG A 107 -14.57 -12.43 -15.42
CA ARG A 107 -13.26 -12.04 -14.89
C ARG A 107 -12.14 -12.91 -15.42
N ASP A 108 -10.99 -12.28 -15.71
CA ASP A 108 -9.75 -12.94 -16.11
C ASP A 108 -8.58 -12.06 -15.66
N VAL A 109 -8.00 -12.38 -14.50
CA VAL A 109 -6.93 -11.60 -13.88
C VAL A 109 -5.70 -12.48 -13.69
N ARG A 110 -4.60 -12.04 -14.29
CA ARG A 110 -3.27 -12.64 -14.11
C ARG A 110 -2.55 -11.88 -13.00
N ILE A 111 -2.06 -12.60 -12.01
CA ILE A 111 -1.44 -12.05 -10.80
C ILE A 111 0.00 -12.52 -10.77
N ARG A 112 0.93 -11.57 -10.88
CA ARG A 112 2.37 -11.81 -10.72
C ARG A 112 2.79 -11.39 -9.32
N PHE A 113 3.41 -12.32 -8.61
CA PHE A 113 3.98 -12.07 -7.29
C PHE A 113 5.45 -11.65 -7.43
N GLU A 114 5.81 -10.49 -6.93
CA GLU A 114 7.15 -9.93 -7.02
C GLU A 114 7.66 -9.62 -5.60
N CYS A 115 8.62 -10.42 -5.12
CA CYS A 115 9.30 -10.16 -3.84
C CYS A 115 10.48 -9.23 -4.10
N ALA A 116 10.27 -7.93 -3.92
CA ALA A 116 11.30 -6.94 -4.21
C ALA A 116 11.08 -5.66 -3.39
N GLU A 117 12.17 -4.99 -3.05
CA GLU A 117 12.14 -3.60 -2.62
C GLU A 117 11.66 -2.72 -3.81
N VAL A 118 10.86 -1.69 -3.50
CA VAL A 118 10.18 -0.90 -4.55
C VAL A 118 11.14 -0.24 -5.51
N PHE A 119 12.27 0.31 -5.04
CA PHE A 119 13.23 0.99 -5.92
C PHE A 119 14.06 0.00 -6.74
N ASP A 120 14.30 -1.21 -6.24
CA ASP A 120 14.91 -2.29 -7.00
C ASP A 120 13.93 -2.78 -8.10
N PHE A 121 12.64 -2.86 -7.78
CA PHE A 121 11.61 -3.15 -8.78
C PHE A 121 11.56 -2.08 -9.87
N ILE A 122 11.60 -0.79 -9.50
CA ILE A 122 11.63 0.34 -10.46
C ILE A 122 12.86 0.27 -11.37
N GLN A 123 14.03 -0.14 -10.83
CA GLN A 123 15.26 -0.29 -11.63
C GLN A 123 15.14 -1.34 -12.73
N LYS A 124 14.29 -2.35 -12.56
CA LYS A 124 13.98 -3.34 -13.61
C LYS A 124 13.23 -2.73 -14.81
N LYS A 125 12.81 -1.46 -14.72
CA LYS A 125 12.06 -0.72 -15.74
C LYS A 125 10.83 -1.49 -16.23
N PRO A 126 9.90 -1.88 -15.34
CA PRO A 126 8.68 -2.54 -15.75
C PRO A 126 7.88 -1.64 -16.70
N ALA A 127 7.10 -2.24 -17.59
CA ALA A 127 6.18 -1.47 -18.42
C ALA A 127 5.20 -0.69 -17.52
N PRO A 128 4.96 0.62 -17.78
CA PRO A 128 4.08 1.43 -16.95
C PRO A 128 2.66 0.85 -16.88
N ALA A 129 2.06 0.95 -15.70
CA ALA A 129 0.70 0.50 -15.44
C ALA A 129 -0.35 1.53 -15.88
N ASP A 130 -1.58 1.09 -16.04
CA ASP A 130 -2.75 1.96 -16.14
C ASP A 130 -3.17 2.49 -14.76
N LEU A 131 -2.96 1.67 -13.73
CA LEU A 131 -3.22 2.00 -12.34
C LEU A 131 -2.03 1.59 -11.44
N LEU A 132 -1.49 2.56 -10.72
CA LEU A 132 -0.58 2.35 -9.61
C LEU A 132 -1.37 2.39 -8.29
N ILE A 133 -1.16 1.41 -7.44
CA ILE A 133 -1.74 1.36 -6.09
C ILE A 133 -0.60 1.37 -5.07
N ALA A 134 -0.71 2.24 -4.05
CA ALA A 134 0.19 2.27 -2.91
C ALA A 134 -0.59 2.69 -1.66
N HIS A 135 -1.07 1.71 -0.90
CA HIS A 135 -1.90 1.94 0.28
C HIS A 135 -1.09 1.73 1.55
N ALA A 136 -1.15 2.73 2.47
CA ALA A 136 -0.43 2.70 3.73
C ALA A 136 1.08 2.44 3.54
N PHE A 137 1.65 3.00 2.49
CA PHE A 137 3.00 2.72 2.03
C PHE A 137 3.87 3.99 1.90
N LEU A 138 3.26 5.12 1.50
CA LEU A 138 4.00 6.35 1.22
C LEU A 138 4.69 6.96 2.44
N ASP A 139 4.11 6.75 3.61
CA ASP A 139 4.67 7.18 4.90
C ASP A 139 5.93 6.38 5.31
N LEU A 140 6.21 5.28 4.62
CA LEU A 140 7.40 4.46 4.82
C LEU A 140 8.56 4.89 3.90
N LEU A 141 8.31 5.75 2.91
CA LEU A 141 9.29 6.12 1.90
C LEU A 141 10.03 7.40 2.27
N PRO A 142 11.34 7.52 1.92
CA PRO A 142 12.06 8.77 2.03
C PRO A 142 11.44 9.81 1.10
N LYS A 143 11.02 10.94 1.64
CA LYS A 143 10.43 12.07 0.90
C LYS A 143 11.49 13.15 0.68
N PRO A 144 11.38 14.00 -0.37
CA PRO A 144 10.36 14.02 -1.45
C PRO A 144 10.74 13.21 -2.71
N GLU A 145 11.93 12.65 -2.80
CA GLU A 145 12.51 12.09 -4.04
C GLU A 145 11.80 10.80 -4.50
N SER A 146 11.11 10.14 -3.59
CA SER A 146 10.43 8.86 -3.86
C SER A 146 9.21 9.02 -4.75
N MET A 147 8.46 10.11 -4.60
CA MET A 147 7.19 10.29 -5.29
C MET A 147 7.32 10.31 -6.81
N PRO A 148 8.23 11.09 -7.43
CA PRO A 148 8.40 11.08 -8.88
C PRO A 148 8.78 9.70 -9.41
N ARG A 149 9.59 8.94 -8.66
CA ARG A 149 10.02 7.58 -9.03
C ARG A 149 8.86 6.60 -9.00
N LEU A 150 7.99 6.69 -7.98
CA LEU A 150 6.78 5.87 -7.90
C LEU A 150 5.80 6.21 -9.02
N LEU A 151 5.54 7.49 -9.27
CA LEU A 151 4.63 7.91 -10.31
C LEU A 151 5.09 7.52 -11.71
N ALA A 152 6.40 7.30 -11.92
CA ALA A 152 6.92 6.75 -13.18
C ALA A 152 6.48 5.30 -13.46
N LEU A 153 5.96 4.58 -12.44
CA LEU A 153 5.37 3.25 -12.63
C LEU A 153 3.99 3.27 -13.31
N THR A 154 3.35 4.43 -13.41
CA THR A 154 2.04 4.55 -14.07
C THR A 154 2.07 5.58 -15.20
N LYS A 155 1.22 5.35 -16.20
CA LYS A 155 0.97 6.28 -17.31
C LYS A 155 -0.38 7.01 -17.19
N SER A 156 -1.22 6.64 -16.20
CA SER A 156 -2.58 7.14 -16.09
C SER A 156 -2.98 7.46 -14.65
N LEU A 157 -3.34 6.49 -13.85
CA LEU A 157 -3.92 6.68 -12.53
C LEU A 157 -2.98 6.22 -11.42
N ALA A 158 -2.96 6.96 -10.30
CA ALA A 158 -2.35 6.53 -9.06
C ALA A 158 -3.37 6.63 -7.91
N TRP A 159 -3.61 5.51 -7.22
CA TRP A 159 -4.46 5.45 -6.04
C TRP A 159 -3.61 5.24 -4.80
N LEU A 160 -3.47 6.30 -4.03
CA LEU A 160 -2.53 6.39 -2.94
C LEU A 160 -3.27 6.66 -1.64
N THR A 161 -2.89 5.98 -0.55
CA THR A 161 -3.32 6.30 0.80
C THR A 161 -2.14 6.35 1.75
N ILE A 162 -2.24 7.19 2.76
CA ILE A 162 -1.27 7.28 3.86
C ILE A 162 -1.99 7.00 5.17
N ASN A 163 -1.28 6.43 6.14
CA ASN A 163 -1.82 6.20 7.48
C ASN A 163 -1.51 7.36 8.43
N PHE A 164 -0.46 8.12 8.13
CA PHE A 164 0.02 9.17 8.99
C PHE A 164 0.35 10.41 8.15
N ASP A 165 -0.31 11.52 8.44
CA ASP A 165 -0.17 12.81 7.75
C ASP A 165 0.66 13.84 8.53
N GLY A 166 1.22 13.44 9.67
CA GLY A 166 2.12 14.26 10.49
C GLY A 166 1.59 14.57 11.90
N VAL A 167 0.32 14.25 12.19
CA VAL A 167 -0.28 14.48 13.51
C VAL A 167 -1.09 13.26 13.96
N THR A 168 -0.94 12.88 15.22
CA THR A 168 -1.81 11.91 15.92
C THR A 168 -2.35 12.61 17.15
N SER A 169 -3.64 12.53 17.40
CA SER A 169 -4.28 13.00 18.60
C SER A 169 -5.00 11.87 19.33
N LEU A 170 -5.04 11.96 20.66
CA LEU A 170 -5.80 11.06 21.52
C LEU A 170 -7.17 11.68 21.84
N GLU A 171 -8.24 10.94 21.52
CA GLU A 171 -9.62 11.40 21.74
C GLU A 171 -10.44 10.30 22.45
N PRO A 172 -11.25 10.62 23.44
CA PRO A 172 -11.37 11.94 24.09
C PRO A 172 -10.16 12.25 24.97
N THR A 173 -9.84 13.53 25.16
CA THR A 173 -8.79 13.96 26.09
C THR A 173 -9.13 13.49 27.50
N ILE A 174 -8.23 12.73 28.13
CA ILE A 174 -8.38 12.21 29.51
C ILE A 174 -7.55 13.06 30.48
N ASP A 175 -6.28 13.26 30.11
CA ASP A 175 -5.33 14.12 30.84
C ASP A 175 -4.46 14.80 29.78
N ALA A 176 -4.71 16.11 29.56
CA ALA A 176 -4.07 16.88 28.50
C ALA A 176 -2.52 16.83 28.55
N ALA A 177 -1.94 16.85 29.76
CA ALA A 177 -0.48 16.83 29.91
C ALA A 177 0.11 15.44 29.61
N LEU A 178 -0.59 14.38 30.03
CA LEU A 178 -0.19 13.01 29.77
C LEU A 178 -0.40 12.66 28.28
N ASP A 179 -1.55 13.06 27.73
CA ASP A 179 -1.90 12.83 26.32
C ASP A 179 -0.86 13.50 25.42
N GLU A 180 -0.50 14.77 25.65
CA GLU A 180 0.58 15.46 24.91
C GLU A 180 1.93 14.75 25.05
N GLN A 181 2.25 14.23 26.24
CA GLN A 181 3.50 13.49 26.42
C GLN A 181 3.51 12.19 25.63
N ILE A 182 2.40 11.46 25.64
CA ILE A 182 2.25 10.20 24.86
C ILE A 182 2.35 10.49 23.36
N GLU A 183 1.63 11.49 22.86
CA GLU A 183 1.65 11.90 21.46
C GLU A 183 3.06 12.29 21.01
N ARG A 184 3.75 13.10 21.79
CA ARG A 184 5.14 13.49 21.51
C ARG A 184 6.09 12.30 21.46
N LEU A 185 5.98 11.37 22.43
CA LEU A 185 6.80 10.16 22.45
C LEU A 185 6.48 9.26 21.25
N TYR A 186 5.21 9.13 20.89
CA TYR A 186 4.78 8.36 19.75
C TYR A 186 5.32 8.94 18.43
N HIS A 187 5.21 10.26 18.23
CA HIS A 187 5.78 10.94 17.07
C HIS A 187 7.31 10.75 16.98
N ALA A 188 8.02 10.89 18.11
CA ALA A 188 9.45 10.65 18.16
C ALA A 188 9.84 9.21 17.75
N THR A 189 8.99 8.20 18.04
CA THR A 189 9.23 6.83 17.55
C THR A 189 9.07 6.71 16.05
N MET A 190 8.22 7.52 15.42
CA MET A 190 8.06 7.52 13.96
C MET A 190 9.27 8.12 13.26
N ASP A 191 9.82 9.21 13.80
CA ASP A 191 11.01 9.88 13.25
C ASP A 191 12.28 9.01 13.37
N THR A 192 12.34 8.17 14.41
CA THR A 192 13.49 7.29 14.69
C THR A 192 13.36 5.90 14.09
N ARG A 193 12.22 5.56 13.47
CA ARG A 193 12.08 4.27 12.78
C ARG A 193 13.13 4.17 11.69
N PRO A 194 14.00 3.13 11.74
CA PRO A 194 14.87 2.88 10.60
C PRO A 194 13.96 2.69 9.38
N THR A 195 14.07 3.57 8.41
CA THR A 195 13.50 3.33 7.09
C THR A 195 14.06 1.99 6.63
N ARG A 196 13.24 0.93 6.65
CA ARG A 196 13.67 -0.43 6.28
C ARG A 196 14.22 -0.51 4.86
N LEU A 197 14.03 0.55 4.08
CA LEU A 197 14.41 0.71 2.69
C LEU A 197 15.88 1.07 2.45
N SER A 198 16.75 1.05 3.46
CA SER A 198 18.17 1.38 3.27
C SER A 198 19.09 0.46 4.06
N LYS A 199 19.28 -0.76 3.57
CA LYS A 199 20.48 -1.52 3.96
C LYS A 199 21.78 -1.02 3.29
N ASN A 200 21.70 -0.11 2.30
CA ASN A 200 22.84 0.31 1.48
C ASN A 200 23.08 1.82 1.31
N HIS A 201 22.33 2.69 2.01
CA HIS A 201 22.64 4.13 1.99
C HIS A 201 22.67 4.70 3.40
N VAL A 202 23.88 4.87 3.91
CA VAL A 202 24.15 5.70 5.08
C VAL A 202 23.93 7.17 4.65
N PHE A 203 22.72 7.68 4.78
CA PHE A 203 22.48 9.11 4.74
C PHE A 203 22.70 9.68 6.14
N ARG A 204 23.81 10.39 6.33
CA ARG A 204 23.96 11.31 7.46
C ARG A 204 22.94 12.44 7.24
N GLN A 205 21.91 12.46 8.06
CA GLN A 205 21.04 13.62 8.21
C GLN A 205 21.83 14.70 8.95
N ASN A 206 22.27 15.73 8.25
CA ASN A 206 22.56 17.02 8.84
C ASN A 206 21.22 17.75 8.99
N ALA A 207 20.49 17.47 10.08
CA ALA A 207 19.33 18.27 10.46
C ALA A 207 19.84 19.50 11.20
N SER A 208 19.90 20.62 10.51
CA SER A 208 19.91 21.95 11.17
C SER A 208 18.50 22.21 11.71
N PRO A 209 18.36 22.66 12.96
CA PRO A 209 17.05 23.00 13.51
C PRO A 209 16.51 24.24 12.82
N MET A 210 15.48 24.10 12.02
CA MET A 210 14.70 25.25 11.57
C MET A 210 13.81 25.71 12.71
N VAL A 211 14.15 26.85 13.31
CA VAL A 211 13.28 27.61 14.19
C VAL A 211 12.13 28.18 13.36
N GLY A 212 10.99 27.51 13.38
CA GLY A 212 9.78 27.98 12.72
C GLY A 212 9.06 29.00 13.60
N GLN A 213 8.92 30.22 13.11
CA GLN A 213 8.03 31.24 13.65
C GLN A 213 6.57 30.78 13.45
N SER A 214 5.80 30.78 14.52
CA SER A 214 4.36 30.59 14.50
C SER A 214 3.67 31.71 13.71
N PRO A 215 2.70 31.42 12.84
CA PRO A 215 1.81 32.47 12.33
C PRO A 215 0.79 32.83 13.41
N ASP A 216 0.76 34.15 13.74
CA ASP A 216 -0.24 34.81 14.58
C ASP A 216 -1.61 34.73 13.89
N TYR A 217 -2.55 34.01 14.48
CA TYR A 217 -3.97 34.13 14.15
C TYR A 217 -4.67 34.94 15.22
N SER A 218 -4.71 36.25 15.04
CA SER A 218 -5.67 37.15 15.73
C SER A 218 -6.80 37.48 14.76
N LEU A 219 -8.04 37.14 15.26
CA LEU A 219 -9.41 37.45 14.82
C LEU A 219 -10.01 36.55 13.79
#